data_5623c5b62dac6816565b542f9086336b
#
_entry.id   5623c5b62dac6816565b542f9086336b
#
_cell.length_a   1.000
_cell.length_b   1.000
_cell.length_c   1.000
_cell.angle_alpha   90.00
_cell.angle_beta   90.00
_cell.angle_gamma   90.00
#
_symmetry.space_group_name_H-M   'P 1'
#
loop_
_entity.id
_entity.type
_entity.pdbx_description
1 polymer ?
#
loop_
_entity_poly.entity_id
_entity_poly.type
_entity_poly.pdbx_seq_one_letter_code
_entity_poly.pdbx_strand_id
1 'polypeptide(L)'
;MAPRVHNSGHVTIEGAETSQFENHVRAVCGLPLGPVEPVGHSVMINLIGSVPPVQELLAVPGAHLHLYDKAPRPGRKVGHVTLRGTDAAEVGRRADRLMKTVAANGVSARA
;
A
#
# COMPACT_ATOMS: atom_id res chain seq x y z
N MET A 1 -8.63 -16.92 14.35
CA MET A 1 -9.18 -16.06 13.28
C MET A 1 -9.24 -14.62 13.76
N ALA A 2 -8.77 -13.67 12.97
CA ALA A 2 -8.91 -12.24 13.26
C ALA A 2 -10.09 -11.69 12.46
N PRO A 3 -11.13 -11.13 13.10
CA PRO A 3 -12.30 -10.60 12.40
C PRO A 3 -12.04 -9.21 11.83
N ARG A 4 -11.11 -9.10 10.91
CA ARG A 4 -10.67 -7.84 10.30
C ARG A 4 -10.08 -8.10 8.91
N VAL A 5 -9.91 -7.03 8.15
CA VAL A 5 -9.24 -7.09 6.85
C VAL A 5 -7.75 -7.45 7.05
N HIS A 6 -7.25 -8.36 6.22
CA HIS A 6 -5.84 -8.71 6.20
C HIS A 6 -5.01 -7.53 5.68
N ASN A 7 -3.72 -7.45 6.10
CA ASN A 7 -2.81 -6.38 5.67
C ASN A 7 -2.76 -6.23 4.14
N SER A 8 -2.80 -7.32 3.38
CA SER A 8 -2.78 -7.26 1.91
C SER A 8 -3.98 -6.52 1.31
N GLY A 9 -5.07 -6.37 2.06
CA GLY A 9 -6.23 -5.62 1.62
C GLY A 9 -5.98 -4.13 1.42
N HIS A 10 -4.89 -3.59 1.99
CA HIS A 10 -4.52 -2.18 1.80
C HIS A 10 -4.30 -1.81 0.33
N VAL A 11 -3.87 -2.77 -0.52
CA VAL A 11 -3.68 -2.51 -1.96
C VAL A 11 -4.98 -2.05 -2.62
N THR A 12 -6.14 -2.47 -2.11
CA THR A 12 -7.44 -2.14 -2.70
C THR A 12 -7.84 -0.67 -2.48
N ILE A 13 -7.17 0.06 -1.60
CA ILE A 13 -7.47 1.49 -1.38
C ILE A 13 -7.26 2.26 -2.68
N GLU A 14 -6.11 2.08 -3.34
CA GLU A 14 -5.81 2.70 -4.63
C GLU A 14 -6.04 1.77 -5.82
N GLY A 15 -5.95 0.46 -5.62
CA GLY A 15 -5.94 -0.54 -6.70
C GLY A 15 -7.30 -1.07 -7.12
N ALA A 16 -8.39 -0.69 -6.46
CA ALA A 16 -9.74 -1.10 -6.79
C ALA A 16 -10.70 0.09 -6.74
N GLU A 17 -11.83 0.01 -7.44
CA GLU A 17 -12.84 1.07 -7.41
C GLU A 17 -13.40 1.25 -6.01
N THR A 18 -13.67 0.15 -5.30
CA THR A 18 -14.09 0.18 -3.90
C THR A 18 -13.08 -0.61 -3.08
N SER A 19 -12.54 -0.01 -2.02
CA SER A 19 -11.60 -0.71 -1.17
C SER A 19 -12.27 -1.86 -0.39
N GLN A 20 -11.47 -2.84 0.01
CA GLN A 20 -11.95 -3.92 0.87
C GLN A 20 -12.44 -3.36 2.22
N PHE A 21 -11.85 -2.28 2.69
CA PHE A 21 -12.24 -1.63 3.94
C PHE A 21 -13.63 -1.01 3.83
N GLU A 22 -13.90 -0.30 2.73
CA GLU A 22 -15.23 0.28 2.50
C GLU A 22 -16.28 -0.81 2.38
N ASN A 23 -16.03 -1.87 1.61
CA ASN A 23 -16.97 -2.97 1.46
C ASN A 23 -17.17 -3.74 2.77
N HIS A 24 -16.16 -3.83 3.61
CA HIS A 24 -16.33 -4.42 4.94
C HIS A 24 -17.33 -3.61 5.77
N VAL A 25 -17.18 -2.29 5.80
CA VAL A 25 -18.12 -1.40 6.51
C VAL A 25 -19.52 -1.49 5.92
N ARG A 26 -19.64 -1.46 4.59
CA ARG A 26 -20.94 -1.61 3.92
C ARG A 26 -21.63 -2.91 4.33
N ALA A 27 -20.89 -4.02 4.29
CA ALA A 27 -21.43 -5.34 4.64
C ALA A 27 -21.93 -5.39 6.09
N VAL A 28 -21.13 -4.87 7.03
CA VAL A 28 -21.49 -4.82 8.45
C VAL A 28 -22.74 -3.98 8.68
N CYS A 29 -22.89 -2.89 7.94
CA CYS A 29 -24.03 -1.98 8.05
C CYS A 29 -25.24 -2.39 7.21
N GLY A 30 -25.17 -3.52 6.51
CA GLY A 30 -26.27 -3.98 5.64
C GLY A 30 -26.44 -3.13 4.40
N LEU A 31 -25.40 -2.40 3.96
CA LEU A 31 -25.44 -1.56 2.76
C LEU A 31 -25.02 -2.36 1.53
N PRO A 32 -25.48 -1.97 0.32
CA PRO A 32 -25.02 -2.60 -0.92
C PRO A 32 -23.51 -2.47 -1.08
N LEU A 33 -22.86 -3.54 -1.58
CA LEU A 33 -21.42 -3.52 -1.84
C LEU A 33 -21.11 -2.67 -3.08
N GLY A 34 -19.97 -1.98 -3.06
CA GLY A 34 -19.45 -1.27 -4.21
C GLY A 34 -18.70 -2.19 -5.16
N PRO A 35 -18.46 -1.74 -6.41
CA PRO A 35 -17.72 -2.53 -7.40
C PRO A 35 -16.28 -2.76 -6.94
N VAL A 36 -15.76 -3.96 -7.26
CA VAL A 36 -14.41 -4.39 -6.83
C VAL A 36 -13.42 -4.45 -8.01
N GLU A 37 -13.77 -3.85 -9.13
CA GLU A 37 -12.92 -3.88 -10.33
C GLU A 37 -11.55 -3.25 -10.05
N PRO A 38 -10.45 -3.88 -10.51
CA PRO A 38 -9.12 -3.30 -10.38
C PRO A 38 -9.01 -1.98 -11.17
N VAL A 39 -8.27 -1.02 -10.62
CA VAL A 39 -7.94 0.24 -11.28
C VAL A 39 -6.48 0.18 -11.69
N GLY A 40 -6.21 -0.14 -12.97
CA GLY A 40 -4.86 -0.29 -13.48
C GLY A 40 -4.12 -1.46 -12.86
N HIS A 41 -2.80 -1.35 -12.78
CA HIS A 41 -1.92 -2.32 -12.13
C HIS A 41 -1.35 -1.72 -10.86
N SER A 42 -1.27 -2.50 -9.79
CA SER A 42 -0.82 -2.00 -8.48
C SER A 42 0.17 -2.95 -7.82
N VAL A 43 1.13 -2.37 -7.11
CA VAL A 43 2.06 -3.09 -6.22
C VAL A 43 2.06 -2.36 -4.88
N MET A 44 1.84 -3.11 -3.81
CA MET A 44 1.91 -2.57 -2.44
C MET A 44 3.21 -3.02 -1.79
N ILE A 45 3.91 -2.09 -1.17
CA ILE A 45 5.16 -2.34 -0.45
C ILE A 45 4.98 -1.91 1.00
N ASN A 46 5.13 -2.87 1.92
CA ASN A 46 5.10 -2.59 3.35
C ASN A 46 6.42 -1.98 3.81
N LEU A 47 6.34 -0.93 4.62
CA LEU A 47 7.50 -0.32 5.27
C LEU A 47 7.65 -0.93 6.66
N ILE A 48 8.82 -1.50 6.93
CA ILE A 48 9.09 -2.26 8.14
C ILE A 48 10.13 -1.54 8.99
N GLY A 49 9.80 -1.28 10.23
CA GLY A 49 10.71 -0.70 11.23
C GLY A 49 10.64 0.81 11.32
N SER A 50 10.86 1.52 10.23
CA SER A 50 10.81 2.99 10.20
C SER A 50 10.36 3.48 8.82
N VAL A 51 10.20 4.80 8.68
CA VAL A 51 9.74 5.42 7.43
C VAL A 51 10.90 6.19 6.80
N PRO A 52 11.23 5.92 5.52
CA PRO A 52 12.18 6.77 4.79
C PRO A 52 11.64 8.19 4.61
N PRO A 53 12.45 9.16 4.16
CA PRO A 53 11.96 10.51 3.89
C PRO A 53 10.77 10.48 2.92
N VAL A 54 9.67 11.10 3.33
CA VAL A 54 8.41 11.10 2.55
C VAL A 54 8.61 11.64 1.14
N GLN A 55 9.45 12.68 1.00
CA GLN A 55 9.73 13.29 -0.30
C GLN A 55 10.35 12.31 -1.28
N GLU A 56 11.24 11.43 -0.81
CA GLU A 56 11.88 10.42 -1.68
C GLU A 56 10.88 9.34 -2.09
N LEU A 57 9.96 8.96 -1.21
CA LEU A 57 8.93 7.98 -1.54
C LEU A 57 7.94 8.53 -2.57
N LEU A 58 7.48 9.76 -2.37
CA LEU A 58 6.50 10.39 -3.25
C LEU A 58 7.10 10.89 -4.57
N ALA A 59 8.42 10.92 -4.69
CA ALA A 59 9.09 11.26 -5.95
C ALA A 59 8.92 10.15 -7.01
N VAL A 60 8.59 8.94 -6.61
CA VAL A 60 8.30 7.85 -7.56
C VAL A 60 6.89 8.05 -8.11
N PRO A 61 6.72 8.21 -9.45
CA PRO A 61 5.40 8.45 -10.03
C PRO A 61 4.44 7.30 -9.73
N GLY A 62 3.21 7.64 -9.38
CA GLY A 62 2.17 6.68 -9.05
C GLY A 62 2.20 6.17 -7.61
N ALA A 63 3.12 6.70 -6.77
CA ALA A 63 3.22 6.29 -5.37
C ALA A 63 2.16 6.95 -4.50
N HIS A 64 1.49 6.15 -3.69
CA HIS A 64 0.54 6.60 -2.67
C HIS A 64 1.01 6.07 -1.32
N LEU A 65 1.23 6.97 -0.37
CA LEU A 65 1.80 6.62 0.94
C LEU A 65 0.71 6.64 2.01
N HIS A 66 0.68 5.59 2.81
CA HIS A 66 -0.16 5.51 4.00
C HIS A 66 0.71 5.23 5.21
N LEU A 67 0.66 6.10 6.19
CA LEU A 67 1.38 5.96 7.46
C LEU A 67 0.40 5.61 8.58
N TYR A 68 0.82 4.72 9.48
CA TYR A 68 -0.06 4.19 10.52
C TYR A 68 0.06 4.93 11.85
N ASP A 69 0.84 6.02 11.89
CA ASP A 69 1.06 6.81 13.11
C ASP A 69 1.58 5.95 14.27
N LYS A 70 2.52 5.06 13.96
CA LYS A 70 3.17 4.17 14.92
C LYS A 70 4.62 4.59 15.12
N ALA A 71 5.10 4.47 16.37
CA ALA A 71 6.52 4.69 16.66
C ALA A 71 7.39 3.66 15.92
N PRO A 72 8.56 4.08 15.39
CA PRO A 72 9.50 3.15 14.75
C PRO A 72 9.92 2.05 15.73
N ARG A 73 9.96 0.81 15.24
CA ARG A 73 10.40 -0.34 16.01
C ARG A 73 10.80 -1.46 15.06
N PRO A 74 11.89 -2.20 15.31
CA PRO A 74 12.29 -3.31 14.45
C PRO A 74 11.14 -4.31 14.22
N GLY A 75 10.94 -4.70 12.98
CA GLY A 75 9.91 -5.66 12.58
C GLY A 75 8.47 -5.14 12.52
N ARG A 76 8.22 -3.90 12.97
CA ARG A 76 6.87 -3.32 12.94
C ARG A 76 6.53 -2.78 11.57
N LYS A 77 5.35 -3.11 11.05
CA LYS A 77 4.80 -2.45 9.86
C LYS A 77 4.32 -1.06 10.24
N VAL A 78 5.01 -0.03 9.76
CA VAL A 78 4.75 1.37 10.12
C VAL A 78 4.00 2.14 9.05
N GLY A 79 3.85 1.55 7.87
CA GLY A 79 3.13 2.13 6.76
C GLY A 79 3.24 1.27 5.53
N HIS A 80 2.69 1.75 4.44
CA HIS A 80 2.87 1.11 3.14
C HIS A 80 2.84 2.16 2.02
N VAL A 81 3.41 1.77 0.88
CA VAL A 81 3.32 2.55 -0.37
C VAL A 81 2.66 1.66 -1.40
N THR A 82 1.62 2.17 -2.05
CA THR A 82 1.01 1.51 -3.20
C THR A 82 1.40 2.27 -4.47
N LEU A 83 1.98 1.54 -5.42
CA LEU A 83 2.25 2.06 -6.76
C LEU A 83 1.12 1.61 -7.67
N ARG A 84 0.56 2.55 -8.42
CA ARG A 84 -0.49 2.29 -9.40
C ARG A 84 -0.12 2.92 -10.72
N GLY A 85 -0.40 2.21 -11.81
CA GLY A 85 -0.20 2.72 -13.16
C GLY A 85 -0.94 1.89 -14.18
N THR A 86 -0.95 2.35 -15.43
CA THR A 86 -1.68 1.70 -16.52
C THR A 86 -0.88 0.58 -17.20
N ASP A 87 0.43 0.56 -17.02
CA ASP A 87 1.33 -0.43 -17.63
C ASP A 87 2.01 -1.25 -16.53
N ALA A 88 1.78 -2.57 -16.54
CA ALA A 88 2.34 -3.49 -15.55
C ALA A 88 3.87 -3.46 -15.51
N ALA A 89 4.53 -3.41 -16.67
CA ALA A 89 6.00 -3.36 -16.74
C ALA A 89 6.55 -2.07 -16.12
N GLU A 90 5.89 -0.94 -16.36
CA GLU A 90 6.28 0.36 -15.80
C GLU A 90 6.10 0.37 -14.28
N VAL A 91 4.97 -0.16 -13.79
CA VAL A 91 4.72 -0.28 -12.34
C VAL A 91 5.79 -1.16 -11.69
N GLY A 92 6.18 -2.26 -12.33
CA GLY A 92 7.25 -3.14 -11.86
C GLY A 92 8.59 -2.43 -11.74
N ARG A 93 8.97 -1.64 -12.75
CA ARG A 93 10.23 -0.85 -12.72
C ARG A 93 10.22 0.18 -11.60
N ARG A 94 9.09 0.85 -11.41
CA ARG A 94 8.93 1.85 -10.33
C ARG A 94 8.96 1.19 -8.96
N ALA A 95 8.39 0.00 -8.82
CA ALA A 95 8.47 -0.77 -7.58
C ALA A 95 9.91 -1.13 -7.23
N ASP A 96 10.71 -1.58 -8.21
CA ASP A 96 12.12 -1.88 -8.00
C ASP A 96 12.91 -0.63 -7.58
N ARG A 97 12.64 0.49 -8.21
CA ARG A 97 13.24 1.79 -7.85
C ARG A 97 12.88 2.16 -6.41
N LEU A 98 11.62 2.02 -6.04
CA LEU A 98 11.15 2.33 -4.69
C LEU A 98 11.80 1.43 -3.65
N MET A 99 11.92 0.13 -3.91
CA MET A 99 12.59 -0.82 -3.01
C MET A 99 14.05 -0.42 -2.78
N LYS A 100 14.76 0.02 -3.82
CA LYS A 100 16.15 0.50 -3.70
C LYS A 100 16.23 1.77 -2.87
N THR A 101 15.30 2.70 -3.05
CA THR A 101 15.23 3.93 -2.26
C THR A 101 15.02 3.62 -0.78
N VAL A 102 14.11 2.71 -0.46
CA VAL A 102 13.82 2.30 0.91
C VAL A 102 15.06 1.66 1.54
N ALA A 103 15.71 0.73 0.82
CA ALA A 103 16.92 0.06 1.31
C ALA A 103 18.07 1.04 1.54
N ALA A 104 18.23 2.03 0.65
CA ALA A 104 19.28 3.06 0.78
C ALA A 104 19.11 3.91 2.03
N ASN A 105 17.91 4.01 2.59
CA ASN A 105 17.63 4.70 3.85
C ASN A 105 17.69 3.78 5.07
N GLY A 106 18.18 2.55 4.92
CA GLY A 106 18.29 1.60 6.02
C GLY A 106 16.97 1.03 6.51
N VAL A 107 15.91 1.14 5.72
CA VAL A 107 14.58 0.66 6.07
C VAL A 107 14.30 -0.66 5.35
N SER A 108 13.65 -1.60 6.03
CA SER A 108 13.20 -2.85 5.41
C SER A 108 11.89 -2.62 4.66
N ALA A 109 11.72 -3.32 3.54
CA ALA A 109 10.50 -3.26 2.76
C ALA A 109 10.11 -4.66 2.29
N ARG A 110 8.80 -4.89 2.16
CA ARG A 110 8.28 -6.19 1.78
C ARG A 110 7.00 -6.02 0.96
N ALA A 111 6.97 -6.63 -0.19
CA ALA A 111 5.77 -6.65 -1.03
C ALA A 111 4.64 -7.46 -0.39
#